data_c47745665c4b9745af6d3e9231bcec64
#
_entry.id   c47745665c4b9745af6d3e9231bcec64
#
_cell.length_a   1.000
_cell.length_b   1.000
_cell.length_c   1.000
_cell.angle_alpha   90.00
_cell.angle_beta   90.00
_cell.angle_gamma   90.00
#
_symmetry.space_group_name_H-M   'P 1'
#
loop_
_entity.id
_entity.type
_entity.pdbx_description
1 polymer ?
#
loop_
_entity_poly.entity_id
_entity_poly.type
_entity_poly.pdbx_seq_one_letter_code
_entity_poly.pdbx_strand_id
1 'polypeptide(L)'
;MIIMGFKSDIEIAQETTMSPITEIAAKAGIDAKYLEQYGNYKAKIDYNLLRETEGENGKLILVTAINPTPAGEGKTTTTVGLADGMQKLGKKVMVALREPSLGPVFGVKGGAAGGGYAQVVPMEDINLHFTGDFHAIGAANNLLAAMLDNHIFQGNALNIDPRKITWRRCVDMNDRQLRFVVDGMGGRTNGMPREDGYDITVASEIMAVLCLASDIKDLKERLARIIVGYTYGKPSEQKPVTAGDLNAQGAMAALLKDALKPNLVQTLEHVPAIVHGGPFANIAHGCNSVIATKMALRLADYAITEAGFGADLGAEKFLDIKCRMAGLKPNAVVIVATVRALKYNGGVPKAELNNENLEALEKGLPNLLKHVDNIKNVYKLPCVVAINAFPTDTKAELDLVEAKCKELGVNVALSEVWAKGGEGGVALAKEVIRLVEEPNDFSYSYELDGTIEEKLDTIVKRVYGGKGVVLTAQAKKQADQLTALGYGNCPICVAKTQYSLTDDPTKLGAPKDFEVTVRNLKISAGAGFIVALTGEIMTMPGLPKVPAAERIDVDETGKISGLF
;
A
#
# COMPACT_ATOMS: atom_id res chain seq x y z
N MET A 1 13.05 21.03 -19.46
CA MET A 1 13.53 22.30 -18.90
C MET A 1 14.05 21.97 -17.51
N ILE A 2 15.37 21.82 -17.38
CA ILE A 2 16.03 21.57 -16.08
C ILE A 2 15.82 22.86 -15.30
N ILE A 3 15.08 22.78 -14.19
CA ILE A 3 15.02 23.88 -13.22
C ILE A 3 16.42 23.96 -12.63
N MET A 4 17.21 24.94 -13.06
CA MET A 4 18.55 25.16 -12.53
C MET A 4 18.46 25.39 -11.02
N GLY A 5 18.99 24.47 -10.22
CA GLY A 5 19.21 24.66 -8.79
C GLY A 5 18.88 23.53 -7.84
N PHE A 6 18.13 22.49 -8.23
CA PHE A 6 17.81 21.37 -7.32
C PHE A 6 18.46 20.08 -7.83
N LYS A 7 19.10 19.34 -6.89
CA LYS A 7 19.61 17.99 -7.15
C LYS A 7 18.43 17.02 -7.31
N SER A 8 18.63 15.98 -8.11
CA SER A 8 17.69 14.85 -8.21
C SER A 8 17.68 14.03 -6.91
N ASP A 9 16.63 13.25 -6.72
CA ASP A 9 16.48 12.43 -5.51
C ASP A 9 17.64 11.45 -5.35
N ILE A 10 18.10 10.82 -6.45
CA ILE A 10 19.25 9.90 -6.42
C ILE A 10 20.57 10.63 -6.10
N GLU A 11 20.79 11.84 -6.61
CA GLU A 11 22.00 12.60 -6.27
C GLU A 11 22.04 12.95 -4.79
N ILE A 12 20.92 13.37 -4.20
CA ILE A 12 20.80 13.63 -2.76
C ILE A 12 21.10 12.37 -1.95
N ALA A 13 20.51 11.24 -2.34
CA ALA A 13 20.71 9.96 -1.66
C ALA A 13 22.18 9.49 -1.74
N GLN A 14 22.81 9.60 -2.91
CA GLN A 14 24.21 9.18 -3.14
C GLN A 14 25.24 10.06 -2.41
N GLU A 15 24.94 11.33 -2.17
CA GLU A 15 25.81 12.24 -1.40
C GLU A 15 25.68 12.10 0.10
N THR A 16 24.64 11.41 0.57
CA THR A 16 24.37 11.25 2.00
C THR A 16 25.34 10.27 2.65
N THR A 17 25.95 10.68 3.76
CA THR A 17 26.73 9.78 4.62
C THR A 17 25.80 8.95 5.50
N MET A 18 25.67 7.67 5.18
CA MET A 18 24.86 6.75 5.98
C MET A 18 25.61 6.27 7.22
N SER A 19 24.92 6.13 8.34
CA SER A 19 25.42 5.41 9.52
C SER A 19 25.39 3.90 9.30
N PRO A 20 26.34 3.14 9.85
CA PRO A 20 26.26 1.68 9.87
C PRO A 20 24.92 1.20 10.45
N ILE A 21 24.34 0.19 9.85
CA ILE A 21 23.00 -0.30 10.26
C ILE A 21 22.96 -0.80 11.71
N THR A 22 24.11 -1.24 12.24
CA THR A 22 24.24 -1.62 13.64
C THR A 22 24.07 -0.44 14.60
N GLU A 23 24.50 0.74 14.20
CA GLU A 23 24.29 1.98 15.00
C GLU A 23 22.82 2.41 14.95
N ILE A 24 22.18 2.29 13.79
CA ILE A 24 20.74 2.56 13.64
C ILE A 24 19.93 1.56 14.48
N ALA A 25 20.30 0.28 14.47
CA ALA A 25 19.67 -0.74 15.31
C ALA A 25 19.83 -0.43 16.81
N ALA A 26 21.05 -0.04 17.25
CA ALA A 26 21.31 0.37 18.63
C ALA A 26 20.48 1.61 19.03
N LYS A 27 20.40 2.61 18.15
CA LYS A 27 19.56 3.80 18.34
C LYS A 27 18.07 3.45 18.50
N ALA A 28 17.59 2.45 17.75
CA ALA A 28 16.22 1.94 17.86
C ALA A 28 15.99 1.07 19.11
N GLY A 29 17.06 0.63 19.79
CA GLY A 29 16.98 -0.29 20.93
C GLY A 29 16.82 -1.76 20.51
N ILE A 30 17.28 -2.12 19.32
CA ILE A 30 17.26 -3.49 18.82
C ILE A 30 18.53 -4.21 19.27
N ASP A 31 18.38 -5.29 20.06
CA ASP A 31 19.49 -6.15 20.44
C ASP A 31 20.10 -6.84 19.20
N ALA A 32 21.43 -6.94 19.17
CA ALA A 32 22.17 -7.55 18.06
C ALA A 32 21.73 -8.99 17.72
N LYS A 33 21.21 -9.74 18.70
CA LYS A 33 20.70 -11.11 18.48
C LYS A 33 19.49 -11.16 17.53
N TYR A 34 18.77 -10.04 17.36
CA TYR A 34 17.63 -9.95 16.43
C TYR A 34 18.01 -9.35 15.08
N LEU A 35 19.26 -8.96 14.87
CA LEU A 35 19.72 -8.25 13.69
C LEU A 35 20.48 -9.18 12.74
N GLU A 36 19.97 -9.33 11.52
CA GLU A 36 20.64 -10.03 10.43
C GLU A 36 21.07 -9.02 9.37
N GLN A 37 22.38 -8.74 9.28
CA GLN A 37 22.90 -7.71 8.38
C GLN A 37 22.90 -8.18 6.92
N TYR A 38 22.44 -7.29 6.05
CA TYR A 38 22.48 -7.40 4.59
C TYR A 38 23.41 -6.31 4.03
N GLY A 39 24.70 -6.41 4.34
CA GLY A 39 25.69 -5.36 4.09
C GLY A 39 25.73 -4.32 5.21
N ASN A 40 26.33 -3.16 4.93
CA ASN A 40 26.62 -2.17 5.96
C ASN A 40 25.43 -1.30 6.38
N TYR A 41 24.42 -1.14 5.49
CA TYR A 41 23.40 -0.09 5.62
C TYR A 41 21.97 -0.60 5.65
N LYS A 42 21.76 -1.92 5.61
CA LYS A 42 20.46 -2.56 5.72
C LYS A 42 20.55 -3.86 6.50
N ALA A 43 19.50 -4.24 7.17
CA ALA A 43 19.41 -5.49 7.93
C ALA A 43 17.98 -5.98 7.99
N LYS A 44 17.80 -7.27 8.25
CA LYS A 44 16.51 -7.83 8.67
C LYS A 44 16.41 -7.85 10.19
N ILE A 45 15.20 -7.67 10.71
CA ILE A 45 14.90 -7.78 12.12
C ILE A 45 14.12 -9.07 12.36
N ASP A 46 14.59 -9.94 13.24
CA ASP A 46 13.88 -11.15 13.61
C ASP A 46 12.53 -10.81 14.28
N TYR A 47 11.45 -11.34 13.76
CA TYR A 47 10.10 -11.12 14.29
C TYR A 47 9.91 -11.69 15.71
N ASN A 48 10.80 -12.59 16.18
CA ASN A 48 10.79 -13.05 17.57
C ASN A 48 11.03 -11.92 18.59
N LEU A 49 11.62 -10.79 18.17
CA LEU A 49 11.69 -9.59 18.98
C LEU A 49 10.33 -9.23 19.58
N LEU A 50 9.25 -9.30 18.81
CA LEU A 50 7.89 -9.00 19.31
C LEU A 50 7.39 -9.97 20.38
N ARG A 51 7.86 -11.21 20.36
CA ARG A 51 7.48 -12.26 21.33
C ARG A 51 8.32 -12.23 22.59
N GLU A 52 9.59 -11.87 22.46
CA GLU A 52 10.59 -11.94 23.53
C GLU A 52 10.78 -10.61 24.26
N THR A 53 10.20 -9.51 23.75
CA THR A 53 10.27 -8.21 24.40
C THR A 53 8.89 -7.79 24.90
N GLU A 54 8.84 -7.29 26.13
CA GLU A 54 7.68 -6.65 26.73
C GLU A 54 7.84 -5.13 26.68
N GLY A 55 6.75 -4.38 26.80
CA GLY A 55 6.72 -2.93 26.85
C GLY A 55 5.40 -2.36 26.35
N GLU A 56 5.14 -1.13 26.69
CA GLU A 56 4.01 -0.39 26.14
C GLU A 56 4.27 -0.02 24.68
N ASN A 57 3.22 -0.06 23.87
CA ASN A 57 3.30 0.39 22.50
C ASN A 57 3.29 1.92 22.43
N GLY A 58 4.08 2.48 21.52
CA GLY A 58 4.04 3.89 21.18
C GLY A 58 2.73 4.32 20.50
N LYS A 59 2.66 5.59 20.15
CA LYS A 59 1.52 6.20 19.44
C LYS A 59 1.58 5.88 17.94
N LEU A 60 0.48 5.41 17.36
CA LEU A 60 0.38 5.11 15.93
C LEU A 60 -0.15 6.31 15.15
N ILE A 61 0.61 6.77 14.18
CA ILE A 61 0.26 7.89 13.29
C ILE A 61 0.13 7.34 11.87
N LEU A 62 -1.03 7.56 11.27
CA LEU A 62 -1.29 7.20 9.87
C LEU A 62 -1.13 8.41 8.97
N VAL A 63 -0.31 8.31 7.93
CA VAL A 63 -0.23 9.30 6.86
C VAL A 63 -1.01 8.82 5.66
N THR A 64 -1.95 9.61 5.20
CA THR A 64 -2.76 9.39 4.00
C THR A 64 -2.82 10.66 3.16
N ALA A 65 -3.67 10.71 2.13
CA ALA A 65 -3.80 11.89 1.27
C ALA A 65 -5.22 12.05 0.73
N ILE A 66 -5.45 13.17 0.07
CA ILE A 66 -6.62 13.36 -0.81
C ILE A 66 -6.49 12.51 -2.07
N ASN A 67 -7.51 12.47 -2.94
CA ASN A 67 -7.41 11.77 -4.23
C ASN A 67 -6.22 12.32 -5.04
N PRO A 68 -5.30 11.44 -5.49
CA PRO A 68 -4.04 11.86 -6.06
C PRO A 68 -4.15 12.36 -7.50
N THR A 69 -3.20 13.19 -7.90
CA THR A 69 -2.87 13.38 -9.30
C THR A 69 -2.08 12.18 -9.83
N PRO A 70 -1.94 12.02 -11.16
CA PRO A 70 -1.04 11.01 -11.72
C PRO A 70 0.42 11.12 -11.29
N ALA A 71 0.86 12.30 -10.80
CA ALA A 71 2.21 12.52 -10.30
C ALA A 71 2.42 12.05 -8.83
N GLY A 72 1.32 11.83 -8.09
CA GLY A 72 1.35 11.54 -6.66
C GLY A 72 1.40 12.79 -5.78
N GLU A 73 1.19 12.59 -4.45
CA GLU A 73 1.01 13.71 -3.51
C GLU A 73 2.13 13.81 -2.46
N GLY A 74 3.18 13.01 -2.58
CA GLY A 74 4.31 13.05 -1.66
C GLY A 74 4.00 12.52 -0.25
N LYS A 75 3.15 11.50 -0.12
CA LYS A 75 2.87 10.86 1.17
C LYS A 75 4.13 10.35 1.85
N THR A 76 4.94 9.57 1.14
CA THR A 76 6.18 8.99 1.68
C THR A 76 7.15 10.10 2.08
N THR A 77 7.31 11.13 1.25
CA THR A 77 8.11 12.32 1.56
C THR A 77 7.62 13.01 2.84
N THR A 78 6.31 13.21 2.98
CA THR A 78 5.72 13.78 4.20
C THR A 78 5.90 12.86 5.41
N THR A 79 5.75 11.54 5.25
CA THR A 79 5.94 10.55 6.32
C THR A 79 7.35 10.57 6.86
N VAL A 80 8.34 10.57 5.98
CA VAL A 80 9.77 10.62 6.34
C VAL A 80 10.12 11.97 6.96
N GLY A 81 9.73 13.07 6.32
CA GLY A 81 10.03 14.42 6.84
C GLY A 81 9.33 14.72 8.16
N LEU A 82 8.14 14.16 8.42
CA LEU A 82 7.48 14.23 9.73
C LEU A 82 8.31 13.50 10.80
N ALA A 83 8.84 12.31 10.48
CA ALA A 83 9.68 11.56 11.41
C ALA A 83 10.98 12.31 11.73
N ASP A 84 11.65 12.84 10.71
CA ASP A 84 12.83 13.66 10.88
C ASP A 84 12.53 14.93 11.70
N GLY A 85 11.38 15.57 11.47
CA GLY A 85 10.91 16.72 12.25
C GLY A 85 10.62 16.38 13.71
N MET A 86 10.03 15.21 13.98
CA MET A 86 9.82 14.73 15.36
C MET A 86 11.14 14.44 16.06
N GLN A 87 12.12 13.86 15.36
CA GLN A 87 13.46 13.63 15.91
C GLN A 87 14.13 14.95 16.30
N LYS A 88 13.99 16.03 15.50
CA LYS A 88 14.50 17.37 15.86
C LYS A 88 13.85 17.93 17.13
N LEU A 89 12.65 17.50 17.46
CA LEU A 89 11.98 17.81 18.72
C LEU A 89 12.33 16.85 19.86
N GLY A 90 13.36 16.01 19.68
CA GLY A 90 13.85 15.07 20.70
C GLY A 90 12.94 13.86 20.93
N LYS A 91 12.05 13.53 19.98
CA LYS A 91 11.17 12.38 20.11
C LYS A 91 11.81 11.11 19.57
N LYS A 92 11.53 9.97 20.22
CA LYS A 92 11.92 8.64 19.75
C LYS A 92 10.87 8.17 18.75
N VAL A 93 11.23 8.16 17.49
CA VAL A 93 10.32 7.90 16.36
C VAL A 93 10.86 6.80 15.46
N MET A 94 9.96 6.03 14.86
CA MET A 94 10.28 5.03 13.84
C MET A 94 9.24 5.10 12.72
N VAL A 95 9.71 4.94 11.49
CA VAL A 95 8.87 4.91 10.29
C VAL A 95 8.66 3.48 9.84
N ALA A 96 7.45 3.14 9.38
CA ALA A 96 7.13 1.86 8.76
C ALA A 96 6.52 2.10 7.36
N LEU A 97 7.23 1.69 6.32
CA LEU A 97 6.93 1.96 4.91
C LEU A 97 6.71 0.69 4.11
N ARG A 98 6.14 0.85 2.92
CA ARG A 98 6.06 -0.21 1.91
C ARG A 98 7.35 -0.30 1.12
N GLU A 99 7.67 -1.53 0.71
CA GLU A 99 8.73 -1.80 -0.26
C GLU A 99 8.24 -1.51 -1.68
N PRO A 100 9.02 -0.83 -2.54
CA PRO A 100 8.65 -0.54 -3.92
C PRO A 100 8.77 -1.79 -4.82
N SER A 101 7.89 -1.88 -5.82
CA SER A 101 7.90 -2.92 -6.85
C SER A 101 8.71 -2.44 -8.07
N LEU A 102 9.45 -3.36 -8.70
CA LEU A 102 10.27 -3.07 -9.89
C LEU A 102 9.44 -2.56 -11.06
N GLY A 103 8.22 -3.08 -11.25
CA GLY A 103 7.36 -2.65 -12.36
C GLY A 103 7.10 -1.15 -12.38
N PRO A 104 6.59 -0.53 -11.31
CA PRO A 104 6.48 0.93 -11.20
C PRO A 104 7.81 1.67 -11.32
N VAL A 105 8.88 1.16 -10.72
CA VAL A 105 10.23 1.78 -10.75
C VAL A 105 10.75 1.91 -12.17
N PHE A 106 10.67 0.84 -12.97
CA PHE A 106 11.09 0.84 -14.38
C PHE A 106 10.01 1.36 -15.35
N GLY A 107 8.79 1.60 -14.85
CA GLY A 107 7.64 2.09 -15.64
C GLY A 107 7.53 3.62 -15.66
N VAL A 108 6.65 4.16 -14.84
CA VAL A 108 6.25 5.59 -14.89
C VAL A 108 6.73 6.36 -13.67
N LYS A 109 6.88 5.68 -12.51
CA LYS A 109 6.85 6.34 -11.22
C LYS A 109 8.08 6.00 -10.41
N GLY A 110 8.58 7.01 -9.69
CA GLY A 110 9.59 6.86 -8.66
C GLY A 110 9.24 5.82 -7.60
N GLY A 111 10.26 5.26 -6.98
CA GLY A 111 10.13 4.31 -5.90
C GLY A 111 9.48 4.91 -4.65
N ALA A 112 9.26 4.06 -3.65
CA ALA A 112 8.64 4.45 -2.39
C ALA A 112 9.65 4.95 -1.33
N ALA A 113 10.78 5.51 -1.74
CA ALA A 113 11.84 5.96 -0.83
C ALA A 113 11.65 7.39 -0.28
N GLY A 114 10.64 8.12 -0.72
CA GLY A 114 10.48 9.55 -0.45
C GLY A 114 11.03 10.40 -1.58
N GLY A 115 11.35 11.67 -1.32
CA GLY A 115 11.92 12.58 -2.31
C GLY A 115 12.54 13.84 -1.68
N GLY A 116 13.42 14.51 -2.45
CA GLY A 116 14.18 15.65 -1.97
C GLY A 116 15.00 15.29 -0.74
N TYR A 117 14.96 16.13 0.26
CA TYR A 117 15.66 15.93 1.54
C TYR A 117 14.88 15.10 2.58
N ALA A 118 13.79 14.47 2.18
CA ALA A 118 13.00 13.57 3.02
C ALA A 118 12.91 12.17 2.37
N GLN A 119 13.97 11.38 2.50
CA GLN A 119 14.12 10.06 1.90
C GLN A 119 14.60 9.03 2.92
N VAL A 120 14.33 7.74 2.64
CA VAL A 120 15.00 6.59 3.25
C VAL A 120 16.12 6.09 2.36
N VAL A 121 17.22 5.70 2.99
CA VAL A 121 18.43 5.20 2.31
C VAL A 121 18.88 3.86 2.90
N PRO A 122 19.53 3.00 2.11
CA PRO A 122 20.07 3.18 0.75
C PRO A 122 18.96 3.12 -0.33
N MET A 123 18.78 4.24 -1.05
CA MET A 123 17.68 4.41 -1.99
C MET A 123 17.76 3.43 -3.18
N GLU A 124 18.95 3.21 -3.73
CA GLU A 124 19.18 2.30 -4.86
C GLU A 124 18.78 0.86 -4.49
N ASP A 125 19.25 0.35 -3.34
CA ASP A 125 18.95 -1.00 -2.89
C ASP A 125 17.45 -1.19 -2.65
N ILE A 126 16.80 -0.21 -2.00
CA ILE A 126 15.37 -0.26 -1.71
C ILE A 126 14.54 -0.34 -2.99
N ASN A 127 14.93 0.40 -4.04
CA ASN A 127 14.18 0.45 -5.29
C ASN A 127 14.50 -0.69 -6.28
N LEU A 128 15.53 -1.49 -6.03
CA LEU A 128 15.93 -2.62 -6.88
C LEU A 128 15.64 -3.96 -6.19
N HIS A 129 16.66 -4.71 -5.82
CA HIS A 129 16.47 -6.06 -5.23
C HIS A 129 16.38 -6.08 -3.72
N PHE A 130 16.69 -5.01 -3.07
CA PHE A 130 16.69 -4.77 -1.62
C PHE A 130 17.28 -5.93 -0.80
N THR A 131 16.44 -6.80 -0.25
CA THR A 131 16.83 -8.01 0.51
C THR A 131 16.23 -9.30 -0.07
N GLY A 132 15.55 -9.22 -1.22
CA GLY A 132 15.02 -10.37 -1.94
C GLY A 132 13.59 -10.77 -1.56
N ASP A 133 12.85 -9.96 -0.81
CA ASP A 133 11.49 -10.30 -0.35
C ASP A 133 10.53 -10.53 -1.53
N PHE A 134 10.55 -9.66 -2.53
CA PHE A 134 9.68 -9.80 -3.71
C PHE A 134 10.05 -11.03 -4.55
N HIS A 135 11.34 -11.35 -4.63
CA HIS A 135 11.77 -12.59 -5.28
C HIS A 135 11.24 -13.82 -4.55
N ALA A 136 11.30 -13.84 -3.22
CA ALA A 136 10.76 -14.92 -2.39
C ALA A 136 9.24 -15.06 -2.57
N ILE A 137 8.51 -13.95 -2.61
CA ILE A 137 7.06 -13.91 -2.86
C ILE A 137 6.75 -14.49 -4.25
N GLY A 138 7.47 -14.05 -5.28
CA GLY A 138 7.33 -14.58 -6.63
C GLY A 138 7.60 -16.07 -6.71
N ALA A 139 8.68 -16.54 -6.06
CA ALA A 139 9.03 -17.95 -6.00
C ALA A 139 7.94 -18.80 -5.32
N ALA A 140 7.41 -18.34 -4.17
CA ALA A 140 6.34 -19.05 -3.47
C ALA A 140 5.03 -19.08 -4.28
N ASN A 141 4.68 -17.98 -4.94
CA ASN A 141 3.52 -17.90 -5.81
C ASN A 141 3.61 -18.88 -6.99
N ASN A 142 4.76 -18.89 -7.64
CA ASN A 142 4.98 -19.71 -8.84
C ASN A 142 5.20 -21.20 -8.49
N LEU A 143 5.73 -21.51 -7.29
CA LEU A 143 5.73 -22.87 -6.77
C LEU A 143 4.31 -23.43 -6.63
N LEU A 144 3.38 -22.65 -6.06
CA LEU A 144 1.98 -23.07 -5.94
C LEU A 144 1.35 -23.31 -7.31
N ALA A 145 1.60 -22.43 -8.29
CA ALA A 145 1.13 -22.60 -9.66
C ALA A 145 1.69 -23.88 -10.31
N ALA A 146 2.99 -24.13 -10.13
CA ALA A 146 3.65 -25.34 -10.64
C ALA A 146 3.10 -26.62 -9.98
N MET A 147 2.86 -26.60 -8.67
CA MET A 147 2.27 -27.75 -7.95
C MET A 147 0.84 -28.03 -8.39
N LEU A 148 0.04 -26.98 -8.65
CA LEU A 148 -1.31 -27.10 -9.17
C LEU A 148 -1.33 -27.77 -10.53
N ASP A 149 -0.55 -27.26 -11.49
CA ASP A 149 -0.49 -27.83 -12.85
C ASP A 149 0.10 -29.25 -12.85
N ASN A 150 1.12 -29.51 -12.01
CA ASN A 150 1.66 -30.85 -11.84
C ASN A 150 0.62 -31.82 -11.25
N HIS A 151 -0.19 -31.40 -10.29
CA HIS A 151 -1.24 -32.23 -9.72
C HIS A 151 -2.26 -32.65 -10.81
N ILE A 152 -2.67 -31.72 -11.67
CA ILE A 152 -3.56 -32.00 -12.78
C ILE A 152 -2.91 -32.98 -13.78
N PHE A 153 -1.65 -32.75 -14.11
CA PHE A 153 -0.88 -33.59 -15.03
C PHE A 153 -0.69 -35.02 -14.51
N GLN A 154 -0.47 -35.20 -13.22
CA GLN A 154 -0.21 -36.48 -12.55
C GLN A 154 -1.50 -37.25 -12.18
N GLY A 155 -2.63 -36.93 -12.77
CA GLY A 155 -3.86 -37.69 -12.63
C GLY A 155 -4.99 -37.00 -11.89
N ASN A 156 -4.79 -35.76 -11.43
CA ASN A 156 -5.84 -34.89 -10.90
C ASN A 156 -6.74 -35.52 -9.82
N ALA A 157 -6.13 -36.11 -8.81
CA ALA A 157 -6.85 -36.82 -7.74
C ALA A 157 -7.85 -35.93 -6.97
N LEU A 158 -7.62 -34.60 -6.93
CA LEU A 158 -8.52 -33.62 -6.35
C LEU A 158 -9.68 -33.21 -7.28
N ASN A 159 -9.75 -33.78 -8.48
CA ASN A 159 -10.80 -33.51 -9.45
C ASN A 159 -10.96 -32.02 -9.82
N ILE A 160 -9.86 -31.31 -9.98
CA ILE A 160 -9.83 -29.88 -10.32
C ILE A 160 -10.33 -29.68 -11.76
N ASP A 161 -11.25 -28.75 -11.98
CA ASP A 161 -11.64 -28.30 -13.31
C ASP A 161 -10.63 -27.26 -13.84
N PRO A 162 -9.83 -27.59 -14.88
CA PRO A 162 -8.83 -26.66 -15.43
C PRO A 162 -9.41 -25.32 -15.94
N ARG A 163 -10.72 -25.28 -16.21
CA ARG A 163 -11.43 -24.07 -16.63
C ARG A 163 -11.87 -23.19 -15.43
N LYS A 164 -11.65 -23.68 -14.20
CA LYS A 164 -12.04 -23.05 -12.95
C LYS A 164 -10.84 -22.76 -12.05
N ILE A 165 -9.65 -22.76 -12.61
CA ILE A 165 -8.43 -22.33 -11.92
C ILE A 165 -8.51 -20.83 -11.70
N THR A 166 -8.25 -20.39 -10.46
CA THR A 166 -8.26 -18.99 -10.04
C THR A 166 -6.86 -18.47 -9.73
N TRP A 167 -5.87 -19.36 -9.61
CA TRP A 167 -4.50 -19.03 -9.31
C TRP A 167 -3.71 -18.72 -10.58
N ARG A 168 -2.94 -17.63 -10.53
CA ARG A 168 -2.08 -17.20 -11.62
C ARG A 168 -0.62 -17.20 -11.20
N ARG A 169 0.28 -17.23 -12.16
CA ARG A 169 1.70 -16.96 -11.95
C ARG A 169 1.91 -15.48 -11.66
N CYS A 170 3.10 -15.09 -11.21
CA CYS A 170 3.44 -13.68 -11.06
C CYS A 170 4.89 -13.39 -11.48
N VAL A 171 5.13 -12.12 -11.77
CA VAL A 171 6.44 -11.54 -12.05
C VAL A 171 6.43 -10.08 -11.59
N ASP A 172 7.54 -9.62 -11.00
CA ASP A 172 7.62 -8.23 -10.53
C ASP A 172 8.10 -7.28 -11.62
N MET A 173 7.29 -7.16 -12.67
CA MET A 173 7.55 -6.28 -13.81
C MET A 173 6.21 -5.85 -14.45
N ASN A 174 6.18 -4.68 -15.06
CA ASN A 174 5.05 -4.23 -15.87
C ASN A 174 5.14 -4.86 -17.27
N ASP A 175 4.37 -5.92 -17.51
CA ASP A 175 4.38 -6.64 -18.79
C ASP A 175 2.97 -7.00 -19.27
N ARG A 176 2.38 -6.14 -20.11
CA ARG A 176 1.03 -6.38 -20.66
C ARG A 176 0.95 -7.62 -21.54
N GLN A 177 2.04 -8.11 -22.07
CA GLN A 177 2.07 -9.30 -22.92
C GLN A 177 1.70 -10.57 -22.13
N LEU A 178 1.92 -10.56 -20.81
CA LEU A 178 1.68 -11.69 -19.92
C LEU A 178 0.27 -11.71 -19.31
N ARG A 179 -0.62 -10.75 -19.62
CA ARG A 179 -1.96 -10.70 -19.03
C ARG A 179 -2.79 -11.95 -19.30
N PHE A 180 -2.68 -12.48 -20.51
CA PHE A 180 -3.33 -13.71 -20.95
C PHE A 180 -2.34 -14.50 -21.79
N VAL A 181 -2.09 -15.74 -21.42
CA VAL A 181 -1.20 -16.67 -22.12
C VAL A 181 -1.88 -18.04 -22.23
N VAL A 182 -1.40 -18.85 -23.12
CA VAL A 182 -1.70 -20.29 -23.14
C VAL A 182 -0.46 -21.01 -22.72
N ASP A 183 -0.52 -21.74 -21.63
CA ASP A 183 0.57 -22.56 -21.13
C ASP A 183 0.36 -24.06 -21.40
N GLY A 184 1.31 -24.92 -20.99
CA GLY A 184 1.23 -26.37 -21.18
C GLY A 184 1.36 -26.85 -22.63
N MET A 185 1.77 -25.98 -23.55
CA MET A 185 1.99 -26.32 -24.96
C MET A 185 3.22 -27.24 -25.14
N GLY A 186 3.33 -27.92 -26.27
CA GLY A 186 4.46 -28.77 -26.63
C GLY A 186 4.17 -30.27 -26.54
N GLY A 187 2.92 -30.65 -26.42
CA GLY A 187 2.44 -32.03 -26.51
C GLY A 187 2.34 -32.75 -25.16
N ARG A 188 2.06 -34.02 -25.24
CA ARG A 188 1.60 -34.88 -24.11
C ARG A 188 2.53 -34.90 -22.91
N THR A 189 3.81 -34.66 -23.09
CA THR A 189 4.83 -34.73 -22.02
C THR A 189 5.00 -33.39 -21.27
N ASN A 190 4.39 -32.29 -21.73
CA ASN A 190 4.64 -30.96 -21.19
C ASN A 190 3.56 -30.45 -20.24
N GLY A 191 2.39 -31.04 -20.23
CA GLY A 191 1.31 -30.62 -19.36
C GLY A 191 -0.04 -30.56 -20.08
N MET A 192 -1.02 -29.90 -19.49
CA MET A 192 -2.34 -29.70 -20.05
C MET A 192 -2.47 -28.26 -20.55
N PRO A 193 -2.65 -28.01 -21.86
CA PRO A 193 -2.86 -26.67 -22.38
C PRO A 193 -4.08 -26.00 -21.75
N ARG A 194 -3.90 -24.81 -21.21
CA ARG A 194 -4.96 -24.00 -20.64
C ARG A 194 -4.65 -22.50 -20.74
N GLU A 195 -5.70 -21.69 -20.60
CA GLU A 195 -5.51 -20.25 -20.38
C GLU A 195 -4.92 -20.01 -19.00
N ASP A 196 -3.89 -19.18 -18.93
CA ASP A 196 -3.28 -18.67 -17.73
C ASP A 196 -2.97 -17.16 -17.89
N GLY A 197 -2.24 -16.59 -16.98
CA GLY A 197 -1.74 -15.21 -17.02
C GLY A 197 -0.80 -14.95 -15.86
N TYR A 198 -0.23 -13.76 -15.86
CA TYR A 198 0.66 -13.31 -14.80
C TYR A 198 0.06 -12.07 -14.13
N ASP A 199 0.09 -12.07 -12.82
CA ASP A 199 -0.11 -10.87 -12.03
C ASP A 199 1.24 -10.24 -11.68
N ILE A 200 1.30 -8.94 -11.46
CA ILE A 200 2.50 -8.34 -10.87
C ILE A 200 2.62 -8.81 -9.42
N THR A 201 3.83 -9.07 -8.94
CA THR A 201 4.07 -9.68 -7.61
C THR A 201 3.33 -8.96 -6.48
N VAL A 202 3.25 -7.63 -6.52
CA VAL A 202 2.54 -6.81 -5.52
C VAL A 202 1.01 -6.92 -5.58
N ALA A 203 0.45 -7.50 -6.64
CA ALA A 203 -0.96 -7.82 -6.76
C ALA A 203 -1.29 -9.25 -6.33
N SER A 204 -0.29 -10.09 -6.09
CA SER A 204 -0.47 -11.49 -5.67
C SER A 204 -1.10 -11.59 -4.28
N GLU A 205 -1.86 -12.65 -4.05
CA GLU A 205 -2.40 -12.94 -2.71
C GLU A 205 -1.28 -13.26 -1.72
N ILE A 206 -0.13 -13.82 -2.18
CA ILE A 206 1.04 -14.07 -1.33
C ILE A 206 1.55 -12.78 -0.69
N MET A 207 1.61 -11.68 -1.45
CA MET A 207 1.99 -10.38 -0.90
C MET A 207 1.03 -9.93 0.21
N ALA A 208 -0.27 -10.05 0.00
CA ALA A 208 -1.28 -9.69 1.00
C ALA A 208 -1.19 -10.59 2.25
N VAL A 209 -1.00 -11.90 2.06
CA VAL A 209 -0.81 -12.88 3.14
C VAL A 209 0.42 -12.57 3.98
N LEU A 210 1.57 -12.32 3.36
CA LEU A 210 2.81 -11.95 4.05
C LEU A 210 2.63 -10.68 4.88
N CYS A 211 1.95 -9.68 4.33
CA CYS A 211 1.73 -8.41 5.02
C CYS A 211 0.74 -8.50 6.19
N LEU A 212 -0.19 -9.46 6.17
CA LEU A 212 -1.18 -9.65 7.25
C LEU A 212 -0.79 -10.71 8.26
N ALA A 213 0.19 -11.55 7.96
CA ALA A 213 0.67 -12.57 8.89
C ALA A 213 1.30 -11.96 10.14
N SER A 214 1.03 -12.56 11.29
CA SER A 214 1.59 -12.16 12.58
C SER A 214 2.89 -12.88 12.95
N ASP A 215 3.07 -14.10 12.44
CA ASP A 215 4.24 -14.95 12.64
C ASP A 215 4.28 -16.07 11.58
N ILE A 216 5.28 -16.95 11.68
CA ILE A 216 5.46 -18.07 10.72
C ILE A 216 4.33 -19.10 10.79
N LYS A 217 3.70 -19.29 11.95
CA LYS A 217 2.58 -20.22 12.11
C LYS A 217 1.35 -19.66 11.39
N ASP A 218 0.99 -18.41 11.68
CA ASP A 218 -0.11 -17.71 11.01
C ASP A 218 0.13 -17.62 9.49
N LEU A 219 1.38 -17.37 9.06
CA LEU A 219 1.74 -17.41 7.65
C LEU A 219 1.37 -18.75 7.01
N LYS A 220 1.77 -19.88 7.60
CA LYS A 220 1.45 -21.23 7.08
C LYS A 220 -0.04 -21.49 7.04
N GLU A 221 -0.78 -21.11 8.08
CA GLU A 221 -2.22 -21.27 8.14
C GLU A 221 -2.95 -20.45 7.07
N ARG A 222 -2.48 -19.21 6.82
CA ARG A 222 -2.99 -18.36 5.74
C ARG A 222 -2.69 -18.93 4.37
N LEU A 223 -1.46 -19.36 4.13
CA LEU A 223 -1.06 -19.99 2.86
C LEU A 223 -1.91 -21.23 2.56
N ALA A 224 -2.18 -22.08 3.57
CA ALA A 224 -2.99 -23.27 3.40
C ALA A 224 -4.43 -22.98 2.94
N ARG A 225 -5.00 -21.82 3.33
CA ARG A 225 -6.38 -21.41 2.96
C ARG A 225 -6.52 -20.84 1.56
N ILE A 226 -5.42 -20.50 0.87
CA ILE A 226 -5.46 -19.93 -0.50
C ILE A 226 -6.24 -20.87 -1.42
N ILE A 227 -7.26 -20.35 -2.10
CA ILE A 227 -8.04 -21.09 -3.09
C ILE A 227 -7.33 -21.00 -4.44
N VAL A 228 -7.01 -22.15 -5.04
CA VAL A 228 -6.33 -22.25 -6.34
C VAL A 228 -7.28 -22.54 -7.49
N GLY A 229 -8.47 -23.05 -7.22
CA GLY A 229 -9.47 -23.40 -8.22
C GLY A 229 -10.64 -24.14 -7.59
N TYR A 230 -11.48 -24.74 -8.45
CA TYR A 230 -12.67 -25.49 -8.04
C TYR A 230 -12.74 -26.84 -8.73
N THR A 231 -13.43 -27.78 -8.09
CA THR A 231 -13.65 -29.12 -8.65
C THR A 231 -14.61 -29.09 -9.83
N TYR A 232 -14.59 -30.16 -10.67
CA TYR A 232 -15.67 -30.43 -11.62
C TYR A 232 -17.01 -30.57 -10.89
N GLY A 233 -18.09 -30.33 -11.59
CA GLY A 233 -19.47 -30.48 -11.09
C GLY A 233 -20.36 -29.32 -11.49
N LYS A 234 -21.65 -29.40 -11.12
CA LYS A 234 -22.57 -28.28 -11.23
C LYS A 234 -22.17 -27.17 -10.26
N PRO A 235 -22.53 -25.91 -10.52
CA PRO A 235 -22.15 -24.79 -9.65
C PRO A 235 -22.45 -24.99 -8.15
N SER A 236 -23.53 -25.69 -7.82
CA SER A 236 -23.91 -26.02 -6.44
C SER A 236 -23.12 -27.18 -5.81
N GLU A 237 -22.39 -27.94 -6.61
CA GLU A 237 -21.62 -29.12 -6.20
C GLU A 237 -20.11 -28.85 -6.20
N GLN A 238 -19.68 -27.76 -6.83
CA GLN A 238 -18.27 -27.40 -6.91
C GLN A 238 -17.72 -27.02 -5.54
N LYS A 239 -16.57 -27.58 -5.21
CA LYS A 239 -15.83 -27.30 -3.96
C LYS A 239 -14.57 -26.51 -4.28
N PRO A 240 -14.18 -25.53 -3.44
CA PRO A 240 -12.90 -24.90 -3.56
C PRO A 240 -11.78 -25.93 -3.29
N VAL A 241 -10.70 -25.80 -4.04
CA VAL A 241 -9.44 -26.54 -3.82
C VAL A 241 -8.42 -25.55 -3.34
N THR A 242 -7.73 -25.87 -2.26
CA THR A 242 -6.80 -24.97 -1.58
C THR A 242 -5.34 -25.36 -1.76
N ALA A 243 -4.43 -24.46 -1.44
CA ALA A 243 -3.01 -24.76 -1.35
C ALA A 243 -2.71 -25.82 -0.27
N GLY A 244 -3.55 -25.87 0.77
CA GLY A 244 -3.51 -26.92 1.80
C GLY A 244 -3.85 -28.30 1.25
N ASP A 245 -4.83 -28.41 0.38
CA ASP A 245 -5.18 -29.68 -0.29
C ASP A 245 -4.03 -30.20 -1.19
N LEU A 246 -3.22 -29.29 -1.73
CA LEU A 246 -1.99 -29.60 -2.48
C LEU A 246 -0.77 -29.81 -1.57
N ASN A 247 -0.89 -29.65 -0.25
CA ASN A 247 0.22 -29.67 0.73
C ASN A 247 1.36 -28.67 0.40
N ALA A 248 1.04 -27.52 -0.21
CA ALA A 248 2.02 -26.55 -0.68
C ALA A 248 2.51 -25.58 0.42
N GLN A 249 1.70 -25.33 1.46
CA GLN A 249 1.93 -24.29 2.48
C GLN A 249 3.27 -24.40 3.19
N GLY A 250 3.78 -25.61 3.40
CA GLY A 250 5.07 -25.83 4.07
C GLY A 250 6.25 -25.36 3.23
N ALA A 251 6.28 -25.74 1.95
CA ALA A 251 7.33 -25.35 1.02
C ALA A 251 7.26 -23.83 0.70
N MET A 252 6.05 -23.28 0.55
CA MET A 252 5.85 -21.85 0.38
C MET A 252 6.35 -21.06 1.59
N ALA A 253 6.05 -21.50 2.81
CA ALA A 253 6.53 -20.85 4.04
C ALA A 253 8.05 -20.95 4.18
N ALA A 254 8.68 -22.04 3.73
CA ALA A 254 10.13 -22.17 3.71
C ALA A 254 10.80 -21.14 2.79
N LEU A 255 10.21 -20.86 1.62
CA LEU A 255 10.66 -19.79 0.73
C LEU A 255 10.47 -18.39 1.33
N LEU A 256 9.44 -18.20 2.13
CA LEU A 256 9.05 -16.91 2.70
C LEU A 256 9.63 -16.63 4.08
N LYS A 257 10.32 -17.57 4.73
CA LYS A 257 10.73 -17.44 6.14
C LYS A 257 11.58 -16.20 6.42
N ASP A 258 12.49 -15.85 5.52
CA ASP A 258 13.36 -14.69 5.66
C ASP A 258 12.66 -13.41 5.15
N ALA A 259 11.81 -13.52 4.13
CA ALA A 259 10.96 -12.42 3.66
C ALA A 259 9.93 -11.96 4.70
N LEU A 260 9.58 -12.80 5.70
CA LEU A 260 8.69 -12.43 6.79
C LEU A 260 9.36 -11.50 7.81
N LYS A 261 10.69 -11.42 7.85
CA LYS A 261 11.45 -10.51 8.70
C LYS A 261 11.46 -9.11 8.08
N PRO A 262 11.03 -8.06 8.81
CA PRO A 262 11.08 -6.68 8.30
C PRO A 262 12.50 -6.19 8.05
N ASN A 263 12.64 -5.25 7.11
CA ASN A 263 13.93 -4.66 6.74
C ASN A 263 14.15 -3.33 7.46
N LEU A 264 15.27 -3.22 8.17
CA LEU A 264 15.73 -2.00 8.83
C LEU A 264 16.62 -1.20 7.89
N VAL A 265 16.33 0.08 7.77
CA VAL A 265 17.10 1.12 7.07
C VAL A 265 17.05 2.42 7.86
N GLN A 266 17.44 3.54 7.26
CA GLN A 266 17.46 4.85 7.90
C GLN A 266 16.94 5.95 6.98
N THR A 267 16.48 7.07 7.55
CA THR A 267 16.24 8.30 6.80
C THR A 267 17.58 9.03 6.54
N LEU A 268 17.56 10.06 5.68
CA LEU A 268 18.74 10.93 5.49
C LEU A 268 19.24 11.55 6.81
N GLU A 269 18.34 11.77 7.77
CA GLU A 269 18.67 12.30 9.10
C GLU A 269 18.83 11.20 10.17
N HIS A 270 19.04 9.95 9.73
CA HIS A 270 19.32 8.80 10.60
C HIS A 270 18.18 8.40 11.56
N VAL A 271 16.92 8.68 11.21
CA VAL A 271 15.77 8.08 11.89
C VAL A 271 15.67 6.62 11.48
N PRO A 272 15.52 5.66 12.43
CA PRO A 272 15.29 4.26 12.08
C PRO A 272 13.99 4.10 11.27
N ALA A 273 14.07 3.37 10.16
CA ALA A 273 12.95 3.10 9.29
C ALA A 273 12.85 1.60 8.98
N ILE A 274 11.63 1.08 8.99
CA ILE A 274 11.33 -0.30 8.59
C ILE A 274 10.63 -0.25 7.24
N VAL A 275 11.14 -1.01 6.26
CA VAL A 275 10.53 -1.16 4.94
C VAL A 275 10.16 -2.61 4.76
N HIS A 276 8.87 -2.93 4.56
CA HIS A 276 8.44 -4.33 4.52
C HIS A 276 7.09 -4.51 3.83
N GLY A 277 7.08 -5.33 2.77
CA GLY A 277 5.91 -5.63 1.96
C GLY A 277 5.39 -4.42 1.17
N GLY A 278 4.66 -4.67 0.10
CA GLY A 278 4.22 -3.61 -0.81
C GLY A 278 2.93 -3.90 -1.57
N PRO A 279 1.83 -4.36 -0.93
CA PRO A 279 0.61 -4.68 -1.64
C PRO A 279 0.00 -3.42 -2.26
N PHE A 280 -0.55 -3.56 -3.48
CA PHE A 280 -1.23 -2.45 -4.15
C PHE A 280 -2.51 -2.04 -3.42
N ALA A 281 -2.74 -0.73 -3.28
CA ALA A 281 -3.89 -0.19 -2.54
C ALA A 281 -5.21 -0.20 -3.32
N ASN A 282 -5.19 -0.43 -4.64
CA ASN A 282 -6.39 -0.54 -5.47
C ASN A 282 -6.85 -1.99 -5.67
N ILE A 283 -6.12 -2.98 -5.17
CA ILE A 283 -6.44 -4.41 -5.34
C ILE A 283 -6.35 -5.16 -4.00
N ALA A 284 -5.49 -4.70 -3.10
CA ALA A 284 -5.26 -5.26 -1.78
C ALA A 284 -5.31 -4.14 -0.72
N HIS A 285 -4.88 -4.42 0.50
CA HIS A 285 -5.02 -3.47 1.62
C HIS A 285 -4.01 -2.28 1.59
N GLY A 286 -3.03 -2.27 0.68
CA GLY A 286 -2.23 -1.09 0.35
C GLY A 286 -1.35 -0.50 1.45
N CYS A 287 -0.93 -1.32 2.42
CA CYS A 287 -0.13 -0.91 3.57
C CYS A 287 1.05 -1.87 3.77
N ASN A 288 2.07 -1.45 4.51
CA ASN A 288 3.15 -2.33 4.94
C ASN A 288 2.64 -3.46 5.85
N SER A 289 3.53 -4.36 6.26
CA SER A 289 3.15 -5.52 7.06
C SER A 289 2.67 -5.17 8.47
N VAL A 290 1.86 -6.05 9.03
CA VAL A 290 1.44 -6.02 10.45
C VAL A 290 2.66 -6.11 11.37
N ILE A 291 3.61 -7.00 11.05
CA ILE A 291 4.84 -7.20 11.83
C ILE A 291 5.64 -5.90 11.88
N ALA A 292 5.87 -5.24 10.73
CA ALA A 292 6.60 -3.97 10.69
C ALA A 292 5.94 -2.86 11.52
N THR A 293 4.63 -2.72 11.41
CA THR A 293 3.89 -1.71 12.19
C THR A 293 3.94 -2.01 13.69
N LYS A 294 3.73 -3.27 14.11
CA LYS A 294 3.83 -3.66 15.52
C LYS A 294 5.25 -3.51 16.06
N MET A 295 6.26 -3.78 15.23
CA MET A 295 7.66 -3.61 15.61
C MET A 295 8.01 -2.12 15.81
N ALA A 296 7.57 -1.24 14.91
CA ALA A 296 7.75 0.20 15.08
C ALA A 296 7.07 0.71 16.35
N LEU A 297 5.86 0.25 16.66
CA LEU A 297 5.14 0.57 17.89
C LEU A 297 5.85 0.09 19.14
N ARG A 298 6.50 -1.08 19.11
CA ARG A 298 7.24 -1.63 20.24
C ARG A 298 8.56 -0.91 20.50
N LEU A 299 9.21 -0.41 19.45
CA LEU A 299 10.57 0.13 19.50
C LEU A 299 10.62 1.66 19.67
N ALA A 300 9.54 2.38 19.44
CA ALA A 300 9.52 3.84 19.48
C ALA A 300 8.30 4.40 20.22
N ASP A 301 8.40 5.64 20.71
CA ASP A 301 7.28 6.35 21.32
C ASP A 301 6.24 6.77 20.27
N TYR A 302 6.69 6.97 19.02
CA TYR A 302 5.87 7.33 17.89
C TYR A 302 6.22 6.44 16.70
N ALA A 303 5.22 5.70 16.20
CA ALA A 303 5.31 4.92 14.98
C ALA A 303 4.52 5.63 13.88
N ILE A 304 5.18 5.98 12.78
CA ILE A 304 4.56 6.65 11.64
C ILE A 304 4.48 5.66 10.49
N THR A 305 3.31 5.49 9.91
CA THR A 305 3.10 4.61 8.75
C THR A 305 2.23 5.30 7.72
N GLU A 306 2.20 4.76 6.50
CA GLU A 306 1.40 5.30 5.42
C GLU A 306 0.43 4.27 4.83
N ALA A 307 -0.63 4.78 4.18
CA ALA A 307 -1.53 4.00 3.35
C ALA A 307 -1.52 4.51 1.91
N GLY A 308 -1.60 3.60 0.94
CA GLY A 308 -1.50 3.93 -0.48
C GLY A 308 -2.68 4.74 -1.01
N PHE A 309 -2.45 5.61 -2.00
CA PHE A 309 -3.46 6.47 -2.64
C PHE A 309 -4.18 7.43 -1.66
N GLY A 310 -5.44 7.74 -1.92
CA GLY A 310 -6.25 8.62 -1.08
C GLY A 310 -6.85 7.93 0.14
N ALA A 311 -7.40 8.73 1.06
CA ALA A 311 -7.97 8.22 2.29
C ALA A 311 -9.23 7.38 2.06
N ASP A 312 -9.90 7.57 0.94
CA ASP A 312 -11.05 6.77 0.50
C ASP A 312 -10.68 5.33 0.09
N LEU A 313 -9.42 5.07 -0.26
CA LEU A 313 -8.92 3.75 -0.63
C LEU A 313 -7.93 3.20 0.39
N GLY A 314 -6.79 3.89 0.56
CA GLY A 314 -5.71 3.38 1.38
C GLY A 314 -6.01 3.45 2.87
N ALA A 315 -6.45 4.61 3.38
CA ALA A 315 -6.77 4.73 4.80
C ALA A 315 -8.01 3.88 5.17
N GLU A 316 -9.02 3.83 4.31
CA GLU A 316 -10.18 2.94 4.51
C GLU A 316 -9.72 1.51 4.76
N LYS A 317 -8.88 0.94 3.88
CA LYS A 317 -8.39 -0.44 4.02
C LYS A 317 -7.41 -0.63 5.17
N PHE A 318 -6.60 0.38 5.46
CA PHE A 318 -5.75 0.37 6.65
C PHE A 318 -6.59 0.24 7.92
N LEU A 319 -7.67 1.01 8.02
CA LEU A 319 -8.55 1.06 9.19
C LEU A 319 -9.48 -0.16 9.26
N ASP A 320 -10.22 -0.44 8.18
CA ASP A 320 -11.25 -1.48 8.16
C ASP A 320 -10.72 -2.91 7.95
N ILE A 321 -9.51 -3.07 7.36
CA ILE A 321 -8.89 -4.38 7.17
C ILE A 321 -7.71 -4.58 8.12
N LYS A 322 -6.63 -3.81 7.96
CA LYS A 322 -5.38 -4.05 8.71
C LYS A 322 -5.54 -3.80 10.21
N CYS A 323 -6.11 -2.66 10.61
CA CYS A 323 -6.34 -2.35 12.03
C CYS A 323 -7.28 -3.37 12.67
N ARG A 324 -8.33 -3.76 11.97
CA ARG A 324 -9.29 -4.75 12.45
C ARG A 324 -8.63 -6.11 12.69
N MET A 325 -7.86 -6.61 11.72
CA MET A 325 -7.21 -7.92 11.81
C MET A 325 -6.06 -7.94 12.83
N ALA A 326 -5.34 -6.84 12.97
CA ALA A 326 -4.14 -6.76 13.80
C ALA A 326 -4.38 -6.19 15.22
N GLY A 327 -5.59 -5.71 15.50
CA GLY A 327 -5.91 -5.05 16.77
C GLY A 327 -5.23 -3.69 16.93
N LEU A 328 -4.96 -2.98 15.83
CA LEU A 328 -4.31 -1.68 15.84
C LEU A 328 -5.33 -0.55 16.02
N LYS A 329 -4.93 0.50 16.72
CA LYS A 329 -5.72 1.73 16.91
C LYS A 329 -4.83 2.95 16.65
N PRO A 330 -5.05 3.69 15.55
CA PRO A 330 -4.32 4.93 15.31
C PRO A 330 -4.66 5.99 16.36
N ASN A 331 -3.65 6.79 16.72
CA ASN A 331 -3.81 7.91 17.63
C ASN A 331 -4.09 9.23 16.89
N ALA A 332 -3.55 9.39 15.70
CA ALA A 332 -3.81 10.55 14.83
C ALA A 332 -3.61 10.19 13.37
N VAL A 333 -4.20 11.00 12.48
CA VAL A 333 -4.09 10.88 11.03
C VAL A 333 -3.58 12.17 10.43
N VAL A 334 -2.60 12.07 9.52
CA VAL A 334 -2.12 13.17 8.68
C VAL A 334 -2.71 12.99 7.28
N ILE A 335 -3.43 13.99 6.80
CA ILE A 335 -3.99 14.02 5.44
C ILE A 335 -3.14 14.94 4.59
N VAL A 336 -2.35 14.37 3.69
CA VAL A 336 -1.52 15.15 2.76
C VAL A 336 -2.40 15.74 1.67
N ALA A 337 -2.30 17.03 1.47
CA ALA A 337 -2.90 17.76 0.37
C ALA A 337 -1.83 18.55 -0.38
N THR A 338 -1.98 18.69 -1.69
CA THR A 338 -1.12 19.54 -2.51
C THR A 338 -1.97 20.55 -3.26
N VAL A 339 -1.42 21.72 -3.49
CA VAL A 339 -2.06 22.75 -4.34
C VAL A 339 -2.41 22.16 -5.72
N ARG A 340 -1.51 21.35 -6.28
CA ARG A 340 -1.73 20.68 -7.57
C ARG A 340 -2.92 19.72 -7.56
N ALA A 341 -3.05 18.88 -6.52
CA ALA A 341 -4.16 17.95 -6.43
C ALA A 341 -5.49 18.67 -6.23
N LEU A 342 -5.51 19.73 -5.43
CA LEU A 342 -6.70 20.57 -5.26
C LEU A 342 -7.11 21.25 -6.57
N LYS A 343 -6.18 21.85 -7.31
CA LYS A 343 -6.46 22.41 -8.65
C LYS A 343 -6.94 21.36 -9.64
N TYR A 344 -6.34 20.17 -9.63
CA TYR A 344 -6.78 19.05 -10.47
C TYR A 344 -8.21 18.63 -10.14
N ASN A 345 -8.54 18.47 -8.86
CA ASN A 345 -9.90 18.20 -8.40
C ASN A 345 -10.86 19.37 -8.66
N GLY A 346 -10.36 20.57 -8.86
CA GLY A 346 -11.10 21.76 -9.31
C GLY A 346 -11.27 21.87 -10.83
N GLY A 347 -10.76 20.88 -11.60
CA GLY A 347 -10.94 20.77 -13.05
C GLY A 347 -9.79 21.31 -13.91
N VAL A 348 -8.63 21.65 -13.32
CA VAL A 348 -7.46 22.12 -14.08
C VAL A 348 -6.77 20.95 -14.79
N PRO A 349 -6.51 21.03 -16.10
CA PRO A 349 -5.77 20.03 -16.84
C PRO A 349 -4.34 19.82 -16.29
N LYS A 350 -3.83 18.59 -16.35
CA LYS A 350 -2.50 18.21 -15.82
C LYS A 350 -1.38 19.13 -16.30
N ALA A 351 -1.41 19.56 -17.55
CA ALA A 351 -0.38 20.41 -18.15
C ALA A 351 -0.32 21.83 -17.54
N GLU A 352 -1.40 22.29 -16.90
CA GLU A 352 -1.55 23.65 -16.39
C GLU A 352 -1.46 23.74 -14.86
N LEU A 353 -1.23 22.63 -14.17
CA LEU A 353 -1.20 22.58 -12.70
C LEU A 353 -0.11 23.43 -12.04
N ASN A 354 0.91 23.85 -12.77
CA ASN A 354 1.96 24.74 -12.28
C ASN A 354 1.59 26.23 -12.36
N ASN A 355 0.48 26.59 -13.03
CA ASN A 355 0.01 27.97 -13.12
C ASN A 355 -0.86 28.27 -11.90
N GLU A 356 -0.75 29.49 -11.36
CA GLU A 356 -1.63 29.94 -10.28
C GLU A 356 -3.10 29.92 -10.72
N ASN A 357 -3.96 29.30 -9.89
CA ASN A 357 -5.40 29.29 -10.15
C ASN A 357 -6.19 29.15 -8.83
N LEU A 358 -6.47 30.27 -8.20
CA LEU A 358 -7.18 30.32 -6.92
C LEU A 358 -8.63 29.84 -7.01
N GLU A 359 -9.33 30.11 -8.13
CA GLU A 359 -10.71 29.67 -8.33
C GLU A 359 -10.81 28.14 -8.41
N ALA A 360 -9.95 27.52 -9.19
CA ALA A 360 -9.92 26.06 -9.30
C ALA A 360 -9.48 25.41 -7.98
N LEU A 361 -8.54 26.03 -7.27
CA LEU A 361 -8.12 25.59 -5.95
C LEU A 361 -9.30 25.56 -4.97
N GLU A 362 -10.11 26.61 -4.93
CA GLU A 362 -11.30 26.68 -4.08
C GLU A 362 -12.36 25.64 -4.50
N LYS A 363 -12.57 25.41 -5.80
CA LYS A 363 -13.45 24.36 -6.33
C LYS A 363 -13.01 22.94 -5.95
N GLY A 364 -11.72 22.72 -5.76
CA GLY A 364 -11.17 21.41 -5.37
C GLY A 364 -11.22 21.11 -3.87
N LEU A 365 -11.38 22.13 -3.03
CA LEU A 365 -11.44 21.98 -1.56
C LEU A 365 -12.48 20.94 -1.06
N PRO A 366 -13.68 20.80 -1.66
CA PRO A 366 -14.64 19.78 -1.24
C PRO A 366 -14.09 18.36 -1.22
N ASN A 367 -13.11 18.02 -2.09
CA ASN A 367 -12.43 16.73 -2.05
C ASN A 367 -11.64 16.56 -0.75
N LEU A 368 -10.84 17.54 -0.36
CA LEU A 368 -10.12 17.54 0.92
C LEU A 368 -11.08 17.43 2.11
N LEU A 369 -12.16 18.21 2.10
CA LEU A 369 -13.13 18.23 3.19
C LEU A 369 -13.84 16.89 3.36
N LYS A 370 -14.10 16.16 2.26
CA LYS A 370 -14.67 14.81 2.34
C LYS A 370 -13.71 13.84 3.01
N HIS A 371 -12.42 13.92 2.72
CA HIS A 371 -11.41 13.09 3.39
C HIS A 371 -11.26 13.43 4.88
N VAL A 372 -11.30 14.72 5.23
CA VAL A 372 -11.31 15.16 6.64
C VAL A 372 -12.55 14.64 7.36
N ASP A 373 -13.73 14.77 6.73
CA ASP A 373 -15.00 14.25 7.27
C ASP A 373 -14.92 12.75 7.53
N ASN A 374 -14.37 11.98 6.60
CA ASN A 374 -14.18 10.55 6.78
C ASN A 374 -13.36 10.23 8.03
N ILE A 375 -12.21 10.88 8.20
CA ILE A 375 -11.34 10.62 9.35
C ILE A 375 -12.01 11.05 10.66
N LYS A 376 -12.60 12.25 10.71
CA LYS A 376 -13.16 12.81 11.95
C LYS A 376 -14.51 12.17 12.34
N ASN A 377 -15.40 11.96 11.37
CA ASN A 377 -16.79 11.62 11.64
C ASN A 377 -17.11 10.12 11.37
N VAL A 378 -16.44 9.49 10.38
CA VAL A 378 -16.64 8.07 10.13
C VAL A 378 -15.76 7.23 11.04
N TYR A 379 -14.45 7.53 11.10
CA TYR A 379 -13.48 6.76 11.88
C TYR A 379 -13.22 7.33 13.28
N LYS A 380 -13.70 8.53 13.59
CA LYS A 380 -13.59 9.22 14.89
C LYS A 380 -12.14 9.38 15.36
N LEU A 381 -11.27 9.75 14.44
CA LEU A 381 -9.85 9.97 14.70
C LEU A 381 -9.50 11.46 14.61
N PRO A 382 -8.63 11.98 15.49
CA PRO A 382 -8.08 13.33 15.32
C PRO A 382 -7.19 13.38 14.08
N CYS A 383 -7.24 14.50 13.34
CA CYS A 383 -6.43 14.65 12.14
C CYS A 383 -5.92 16.07 11.93
N VAL A 384 -4.87 16.18 11.15
CA VAL A 384 -4.29 17.40 10.61
C VAL A 384 -4.12 17.28 9.11
N VAL A 385 -4.35 18.38 8.38
CA VAL A 385 -4.02 18.50 6.97
C VAL A 385 -2.57 18.97 6.86
N ALA A 386 -1.73 18.21 6.17
CA ALA A 386 -0.39 18.63 5.80
C ALA A 386 -0.41 19.18 4.37
N ILE A 387 -0.19 20.48 4.21
CA ILE A 387 -0.03 21.09 2.89
C ILE A 387 1.40 20.81 2.45
N ASN A 388 1.59 19.82 1.56
CA ASN A 388 2.89 19.49 1.00
C ASN A 388 3.24 20.51 -0.10
N ALA A 389 4.05 21.50 0.24
CA ALA A 389 4.40 22.60 -0.63
C ALA A 389 5.46 22.22 -1.66
N PHE A 390 5.24 22.60 -2.90
CA PHE A 390 6.19 22.48 -3.99
C PHE A 390 6.79 23.85 -4.36
N PRO A 391 8.01 23.91 -4.92
CA PRO A 391 8.63 25.18 -5.31
C PRO A 391 7.84 26.01 -6.34
N THR A 392 6.88 25.40 -7.02
CA THR A 392 6.01 26.05 -8.01
C THR A 392 4.70 26.59 -7.40
N ASP A 393 4.39 26.25 -6.15
CA ASP A 393 3.19 26.74 -5.48
C ASP A 393 3.37 28.21 -5.10
N THR A 394 2.35 29.05 -5.38
CA THR A 394 2.43 30.44 -5.01
C THR A 394 2.02 30.67 -3.56
N LYS A 395 2.52 31.76 -2.97
CA LYS A 395 2.13 32.12 -1.61
C LYS A 395 0.61 32.34 -1.49
N ALA A 396 -0.02 32.92 -2.50
CA ALA A 396 -1.46 33.15 -2.53
C ALA A 396 -2.25 31.82 -2.49
N GLU A 397 -1.79 30.80 -3.21
CA GLU A 397 -2.42 29.47 -3.20
C GLU A 397 -2.28 28.78 -1.83
N LEU A 398 -1.09 28.81 -1.24
CA LEU A 398 -0.83 28.24 0.09
C LEU A 398 -1.66 28.94 1.18
N ASP A 399 -1.66 30.28 1.18
CA ASP A 399 -2.43 31.10 2.12
C ASP A 399 -3.94 30.82 2.01
N LEU A 400 -4.45 30.62 0.78
CA LEU A 400 -5.88 30.31 0.55
C LEU A 400 -6.27 28.97 1.15
N VAL A 401 -5.49 27.90 0.92
CA VAL A 401 -5.76 26.57 1.49
C VAL A 401 -5.73 26.63 3.01
N GLU A 402 -4.70 27.29 3.58
CA GLU A 402 -4.56 27.42 5.03
C GLU A 402 -5.75 28.20 5.63
N ALA A 403 -6.12 29.34 5.03
CA ALA A 403 -7.23 30.15 5.50
C ALA A 403 -8.56 29.39 5.46
N LYS A 404 -8.84 28.68 4.36
CA LYS A 404 -10.07 27.89 4.21
C LYS A 404 -10.13 26.71 5.17
N CYS A 405 -9.02 26.01 5.42
CA CYS A 405 -8.98 24.97 6.43
C CYS A 405 -9.27 25.54 7.83
N LYS A 406 -8.65 26.66 8.20
CA LYS A 406 -8.89 27.32 9.49
C LYS A 406 -10.33 27.81 9.65
N GLU A 407 -10.89 28.43 8.61
CA GLU A 407 -12.29 28.87 8.57
C GLU A 407 -13.27 27.71 8.85
N LEU A 408 -12.95 26.51 8.36
CA LEU A 408 -13.76 25.31 8.54
C LEU A 408 -13.41 24.51 9.80
N GLY A 409 -12.55 25.04 10.67
CA GLY A 409 -12.13 24.36 11.90
C GLY A 409 -11.30 23.11 11.66
N VAL A 410 -10.58 23.05 10.54
CA VAL A 410 -9.68 21.95 10.19
C VAL A 410 -8.25 22.32 10.60
N ASN A 411 -7.60 21.45 11.38
CA ASN A 411 -6.18 21.62 11.71
C ASN A 411 -5.34 21.53 10.44
N VAL A 412 -4.41 22.44 10.26
CA VAL A 412 -3.57 22.52 9.07
C VAL A 412 -2.16 22.92 9.44
N ALA A 413 -1.17 22.33 8.77
CA ALA A 413 0.24 22.69 8.88
C ALA A 413 0.89 22.68 7.49
N LEU A 414 1.76 23.64 7.22
CA LEU A 414 2.61 23.65 6.04
C LEU A 414 3.74 22.62 6.21
N SER A 415 4.02 21.88 5.17
CA SER A 415 5.10 20.89 5.10
C SER A 415 6.03 21.26 3.95
N GLU A 416 7.27 21.62 4.27
CA GLU A 416 8.32 21.96 3.31
C GLU A 416 9.46 20.91 3.32
N VAL A 417 9.13 19.68 3.69
CA VAL A 417 10.10 18.61 3.94
C VAL A 417 10.89 18.22 2.69
N TRP A 418 10.29 18.35 1.52
CA TRP A 418 11.01 18.06 0.27
C TRP A 418 12.24 18.94 0.10
N ALA A 419 12.12 20.21 0.39
CA ALA A 419 13.20 21.19 0.22
C ALA A 419 14.11 21.33 1.45
N LYS A 420 13.59 21.11 2.66
CA LYS A 420 14.25 21.45 3.93
C LYS A 420 14.46 20.24 4.87
N GLY A 421 14.13 19.03 4.43
CA GLY A 421 14.21 17.84 5.28
C GLY A 421 13.38 17.97 6.56
N GLY A 422 13.90 17.44 7.66
CA GLY A 422 13.21 17.47 8.95
C GLY A 422 12.89 18.86 9.47
N GLU A 423 13.68 19.87 9.17
CA GLU A 423 13.39 21.26 9.55
C GLU A 423 12.06 21.73 8.96
N GLY A 424 11.80 21.38 7.69
CA GLY A 424 10.52 21.66 7.02
C GLY A 424 9.32 20.89 7.60
N GLY A 425 9.57 19.88 8.44
CA GLY A 425 8.56 19.06 9.10
C GLY A 425 8.24 19.45 10.55
N VAL A 426 9.00 20.36 11.15
CA VAL A 426 8.88 20.70 12.60
C VAL A 426 7.48 21.24 12.95
N ALA A 427 6.89 22.09 12.11
CA ALA A 427 5.56 22.64 12.36
C ALA A 427 4.49 21.53 12.38
N LEU A 428 4.52 20.64 11.40
CA LEU A 428 3.64 19.47 11.32
C LEU A 428 3.87 18.53 12.51
N ALA A 429 5.13 18.29 12.87
CA ALA A 429 5.50 17.43 14.00
C ALA A 429 4.92 17.94 15.33
N LYS A 430 4.99 19.23 15.60
CA LYS A 430 4.40 19.84 16.80
C LYS A 430 2.90 19.62 16.88
N GLU A 431 2.19 19.80 15.76
CA GLU A 431 0.74 19.59 15.71
C GLU A 431 0.38 18.12 15.88
N VAL A 432 1.10 17.19 15.25
CA VAL A 432 0.85 15.74 15.39
C VAL A 432 1.13 15.28 16.83
N ILE A 433 2.20 15.75 17.47
CA ILE A 433 2.51 15.45 18.88
C ILE A 433 1.38 15.92 19.79
N ARG A 434 0.77 17.08 19.51
CA ARG A 434 -0.39 17.58 20.25
C ARG A 434 -1.62 16.68 20.03
N LEU A 435 -1.89 16.31 18.77
CA LEU A 435 -3.08 15.53 18.39
C LEU A 435 -3.10 14.12 18.97
N VAL A 436 -1.96 13.45 19.07
CA VAL A 436 -1.92 12.07 19.59
C VAL A 436 -2.27 11.97 21.08
N GLU A 437 -2.27 13.08 21.81
CA GLU A 437 -2.71 13.15 23.19
C GLU A 437 -4.23 13.44 23.32
N GLU A 438 -4.91 13.78 22.23
CA GLU A 438 -6.36 13.93 22.24
C GLU A 438 -7.03 12.56 22.39
N PRO A 439 -8.09 12.45 23.22
CA PRO A 439 -8.87 11.22 23.27
C PRO A 439 -9.52 10.95 21.91
N ASN A 440 -9.58 9.68 21.51
CA ASN A 440 -10.32 9.28 20.34
C ASN A 440 -11.18 8.02 20.61
N ASP A 441 -12.30 7.95 19.89
CA ASP A 441 -13.24 6.84 19.94
C ASP A 441 -13.17 6.05 18.62
N PHE A 442 -11.97 5.71 18.16
CA PHE A 442 -11.77 5.00 16.90
C PHE A 442 -12.84 3.93 16.66
N SER A 443 -13.49 4.01 15.51
CA SER A 443 -14.51 3.07 15.07
C SER A 443 -14.30 2.69 13.61
N TYR A 444 -14.73 1.50 13.26
CA TYR A 444 -14.73 1.04 11.87
C TYR A 444 -15.88 1.67 11.08
N SER A 445 -15.75 1.70 9.75
CA SER A 445 -16.81 2.24 8.91
C SER A 445 -18.05 1.34 8.83
N TYR A 446 -17.88 0.03 9.00
CA TYR A 446 -18.96 -0.98 9.01
C TYR A 446 -18.64 -2.14 9.95
N GLU A 447 -19.68 -2.91 10.32
CA GLU A 447 -19.55 -4.15 11.09
C GLU A 447 -19.48 -5.37 10.16
N LEU A 448 -18.90 -6.49 10.65
CA LEU A 448 -18.66 -7.68 9.82
C LEU A 448 -19.88 -8.60 9.67
N ASP A 449 -20.85 -8.52 10.55
CA ASP A 449 -22.04 -9.38 10.60
C ASP A 449 -23.10 -9.04 9.56
N GLY A 450 -23.00 -7.89 8.88
CA GLY A 450 -23.84 -7.54 7.76
C GLY A 450 -23.54 -8.37 6.50
N THR A 451 -24.48 -8.41 5.57
CA THR A 451 -24.28 -9.02 4.25
C THR A 451 -23.17 -8.32 3.48
N ILE A 452 -22.61 -8.98 2.48
CA ILE A 452 -21.57 -8.40 1.61
C ILE A 452 -22.10 -7.11 0.94
N GLU A 453 -23.36 -7.10 0.50
CA GLU A 453 -24.00 -5.94 -0.13
C GLU A 453 -24.17 -4.79 0.86
N GLU A 454 -24.63 -5.05 2.10
CA GLU A 454 -24.76 -4.02 3.15
C GLU A 454 -23.43 -3.39 3.55
N LYS A 455 -22.37 -4.19 3.65
CA LYS A 455 -21.01 -3.67 3.92
C LYS A 455 -20.52 -2.76 2.79
N LEU A 456 -20.70 -3.17 1.55
CA LEU A 456 -20.38 -2.37 0.36
C LEU A 456 -21.19 -1.07 0.31
N ASP A 457 -22.50 -1.15 0.55
CA ASP A 457 -23.40 0.00 0.58
C ASP A 457 -22.97 1.01 1.66
N THR A 458 -22.58 0.51 2.83
CA THR A 458 -22.07 1.33 3.92
C THR A 458 -20.78 2.05 3.56
N ILE A 459 -19.82 1.37 2.92
CA ILE A 459 -18.58 2.00 2.45
C ILE A 459 -18.91 3.11 1.44
N VAL A 460 -19.76 2.83 0.45
CA VAL A 460 -20.12 3.81 -0.59
C VAL A 460 -20.79 5.04 0.03
N LYS A 461 -21.72 4.85 0.93
CA LYS A 461 -22.46 5.96 1.57
C LYS A 461 -21.59 6.76 2.52
N ARG A 462 -20.90 6.10 3.44
CA ARG A 462 -20.16 6.78 4.51
C ARG A 462 -18.81 7.29 4.03
N VAL A 463 -18.03 6.46 3.32
CA VAL A 463 -16.65 6.81 2.95
C VAL A 463 -16.59 7.56 1.63
N TYR A 464 -17.30 7.09 0.59
CA TYR A 464 -17.24 7.74 -0.72
C TYR A 464 -18.22 8.92 -0.87
N GLY A 465 -19.29 8.95 -0.08
CA GLY A 465 -20.33 10.00 -0.16
C GLY A 465 -21.32 9.76 -1.29
N GLY A 466 -21.41 8.53 -1.79
CA GLY A 466 -22.36 8.13 -2.81
C GLY A 466 -23.74 7.80 -2.25
N LYS A 467 -24.67 7.51 -3.14
CA LYS A 467 -26.06 7.15 -2.85
C LYS A 467 -26.22 5.68 -2.45
N GLY A 468 -25.37 4.81 -2.95
CA GLY A 468 -25.37 3.39 -2.65
C GLY A 468 -24.56 2.55 -3.63
N VAL A 469 -24.58 1.25 -3.43
CA VAL A 469 -23.93 0.26 -4.28
C VAL A 469 -24.93 -0.44 -5.20
N VAL A 470 -24.50 -0.78 -6.42
CA VAL A 470 -25.23 -1.65 -7.34
C VAL A 470 -24.39 -2.88 -7.62
N LEU A 471 -24.91 -4.06 -7.33
CA LEU A 471 -24.29 -5.33 -7.71
C LEU A 471 -24.84 -5.80 -9.04
N THR A 472 -23.97 -6.13 -10.00
CA THR A 472 -24.40 -6.84 -11.21
C THR A 472 -24.98 -8.22 -10.86
N ALA A 473 -25.74 -8.83 -11.78
CA ALA A 473 -26.25 -10.20 -11.57
C ALA A 473 -25.12 -11.21 -11.26
N GLN A 474 -23.95 -11.03 -11.88
CA GLN A 474 -22.75 -11.81 -11.62
C GLN A 474 -22.26 -11.61 -10.19
N ALA A 475 -22.13 -10.36 -9.74
CA ALA A 475 -21.65 -10.04 -8.40
C ALA A 475 -22.61 -10.52 -7.31
N LYS A 476 -23.94 -10.44 -7.53
CA LYS A 476 -24.95 -11.00 -6.60
C LYS A 476 -24.78 -12.49 -6.42
N LYS A 477 -24.67 -13.23 -7.53
CA LYS A 477 -24.42 -14.67 -7.49
C LYS A 477 -23.13 -15.03 -6.75
N GLN A 478 -22.08 -14.25 -6.97
CA GLN A 478 -20.81 -14.45 -6.26
C GLN A 478 -20.93 -14.14 -4.75
N ALA A 479 -21.68 -13.10 -4.38
CA ALA A 479 -21.94 -12.78 -2.96
C ALA A 479 -22.65 -13.96 -2.26
N ASP A 480 -23.69 -14.54 -2.90
CA ASP A 480 -24.40 -15.71 -2.37
C ASP A 480 -23.46 -16.92 -2.22
N GLN A 481 -22.62 -17.18 -3.22
CA GLN A 481 -21.64 -18.28 -3.20
C GLN A 481 -20.62 -18.09 -2.08
N LEU A 482 -20.05 -16.88 -1.94
CA LEU A 482 -19.07 -16.58 -0.88
C LEU A 482 -19.67 -16.69 0.51
N THR A 483 -20.93 -16.26 0.68
CA THR A 483 -21.67 -16.42 1.94
C THR A 483 -21.89 -17.89 2.26
N ALA A 484 -22.32 -18.70 1.28
CA ALA A 484 -22.51 -20.14 1.45
C ALA A 484 -21.23 -20.90 1.78
N LEU A 485 -20.07 -20.42 1.29
CA LEU A 485 -18.75 -20.95 1.63
C LEU A 485 -18.20 -20.47 2.99
N GLY A 486 -18.95 -19.63 3.73
CA GLY A 486 -18.56 -19.16 5.06
C GLY A 486 -17.73 -17.86 5.06
N TYR A 487 -17.59 -17.16 3.92
CA TYR A 487 -16.82 -15.91 3.82
C TYR A 487 -17.68 -14.64 4.01
N GLY A 488 -18.96 -14.78 4.34
CA GLY A 488 -19.88 -13.65 4.52
C GLY A 488 -19.39 -12.59 5.51
N ASN A 489 -18.66 -13.00 6.56
CA ASN A 489 -18.13 -12.11 7.59
C ASN A 489 -16.71 -11.56 7.30
N CYS A 490 -16.15 -11.79 6.12
CA CYS A 490 -14.87 -11.18 5.74
C CYS A 490 -15.03 -9.67 5.52
N PRO A 491 -14.01 -8.86 5.85
CA PRO A 491 -13.98 -7.45 5.46
C PRO A 491 -13.90 -7.31 3.93
N ILE A 492 -14.27 -6.13 3.45
CA ILE A 492 -14.33 -5.80 2.03
C ILE A 492 -13.12 -4.97 1.61
N CYS A 493 -12.49 -5.36 0.53
CA CYS A 493 -11.44 -4.61 -0.16
C CYS A 493 -11.99 -4.11 -1.49
N VAL A 494 -12.44 -2.85 -1.55
CA VAL A 494 -12.96 -2.27 -2.79
C VAL A 494 -11.81 -1.95 -3.74
N ALA A 495 -11.85 -2.55 -4.93
CA ALA A 495 -10.93 -2.27 -6.03
C ALA A 495 -11.59 -1.30 -7.00
N LYS A 496 -11.20 -0.02 -6.93
CA LYS A 496 -11.71 1.07 -7.75
C LYS A 496 -10.59 2.01 -8.23
N THR A 497 -10.93 2.96 -9.09
CA THR A 497 -10.00 4.03 -9.46
C THR A 497 -9.54 4.83 -8.22
N GLN A 498 -8.27 5.22 -8.22
CA GLN A 498 -7.69 6.07 -7.17
C GLN A 498 -7.95 7.58 -7.39
N TYR A 499 -8.40 7.97 -8.57
CA TYR A 499 -8.49 9.38 -8.98
C TYR A 499 -9.82 10.05 -8.62
N SER A 500 -10.79 9.31 -8.14
CA SER A 500 -12.14 9.81 -7.82
C SER A 500 -12.68 9.11 -6.58
N LEU A 501 -13.58 9.76 -5.85
CA LEU A 501 -14.41 9.13 -4.83
C LEU A 501 -15.40 8.11 -5.42
N THR A 502 -15.68 8.19 -6.72
CA THR A 502 -16.55 7.26 -7.45
C THR A 502 -15.76 6.13 -8.10
N ASP A 503 -16.42 5.26 -8.84
CA ASP A 503 -15.81 4.26 -9.75
C ASP A 503 -15.48 4.82 -11.15
N ASP A 504 -15.78 6.10 -11.40
CA ASP A 504 -15.48 6.81 -12.65
C ASP A 504 -14.32 7.80 -12.43
N PRO A 505 -13.14 7.59 -13.04
CA PRO A 505 -11.95 8.44 -12.84
C PRO A 505 -12.11 9.87 -13.38
N THR A 506 -13.15 10.15 -14.16
CA THR A 506 -13.42 11.48 -14.73
C THR A 506 -14.22 12.38 -13.79
N LYS A 507 -14.86 11.81 -12.77
CA LYS A 507 -15.66 12.55 -11.77
C LYS A 507 -14.77 13.04 -10.64
N LEU A 508 -14.20 14.21 -10.81
CA LEU A 508 -13.28 14.83 -9.86
C LEU A 508 -14.01 15.59 -8.72
N GLY A 509 -13.26 16.05 -7.72
CA GLY A 509 -13.79 16.81 -6.59
C GLY A 509 -14.52 15.94 -5.57
N ALA A 510 -15.71 16.37 -5.14
CA ALA A 510 -16.60 15.62 -4.26
C ALA A 510 -17.97 15.42 -4.93
N PRO A 511 -18.07 14.45 -5.87
CA PRO A 511 -19.34 14.15 -6.53
C PRO A 511 -20.42 13.73 -5.53
N LYS A 512 -21.68 14.00 -5.88
CA LYS A 512 -22.87 13.62 -5.09
C LYS A 512 -23.82 12.79 -5.92
N ASP A 513 -24.74 12.11 -5.27
CA ASP A 513 -25.84 11.35 -5.89
C ASP A 513 -25.39 10.28 -6.89
N PHE A 514 -24.16 9.76 -6.74
CA PHE A 514 -23.65 8.66 -7.58
C PHE A 514 -23.85 7.31 -6.89
N GLU A 515 -23.90 6.28 -7.71
CA GLU A 515 -23.85 4.88 -7.30
C GLU A 515 -22.52 4.27 -7.73
N VAL A 516 -22.03 3.29 -6.99
CA VAL A 516 -20.84 2.51 -7.34
C VAL A 516 -21.29 1.13 -7.80
N THR A 517 -20.86 0.73 -9.01
CA THR A 517 -21.23 -0.56 -9.57
C THR A 517 -20.15 -1.60 -9.32
N VAL A 518 -20.47 -2.63 -8.54
CA VAL A 518 -19.61 -3.80 -8.35
C VAL A 518 -19.91 -4.84 -9.42
N ARG A 519 -18.91 -5.16 -10.24
CA ARG A 519 -19.02 -6.10 -11.37
C ARG A 519 -18.71 -7.53 -10.98
N ASN A 520 -17.72 -7.73 -10.11
CA ASN A 520 -17.28 -9.03 -9.65
C ASN A 520 -16.86 -8.98 -8.18
N LEU A 521 -16.99 -10.13 -7.52
CA LEU A 521 -16.46 -10.38 -6.17
C LEU A 521 -15.50 -11.55 -6.21
N LYS A 522 -14.37 -11.42 -5.55
CA LYS A 522 -13.33 -12.45 -5.44
C LYS A 522 -12.90 -12.59 -3.99
N ILE A 523 -12.74 -13.81 -3.50
CA ILE A 523 -12.15 -14.04 -2.17
C ILE A 523 -10.64 -14.16 -2.27
N SER A 524 -9.93 -13.43 -1.41
CA SER A 524 -8.54 -13.68 -1.03
C SER A 524 -8.57 -14.45 0.29
N ALA A 525 -8.77 -15.78 0.20
CA ALA A 525 -9.07 -16.60 1.36
C ALA A 525 -7.91 -16.73 2.34
N GLY A 526 -6.68 -16.71 1.86
CA GLY A 526 -5.47 -16.69 2.69
C GLY A 526 -5.29 -15.35 3.40
N ALA A 527 -5.52 -14.25 2.70
CA ALA A 527 -5.50 -12.91 3.28
C ALA A 527 -6.70 -12.65 4.21
N GLY A 528 -7.87 -13.22 3.90
CA GLY A 528 -9.08 -13.14 4.72
C GLY A 528 -9.96 -11.94 4.41
N PHE A 529 -10.01 -11.46 3.17
CA PHE A 529 -10.91 -10.38 2.74
C PHE A 529 -11.52 -10.65 1.35
N ILE A 530 -12.66 -10.03 1.08
CA ILE A 530 -13.34 -10.09 -0.22
C ILE A 530 -12.93 -8.88 -1.04
N VAL A 531 -12.43 -9.11 -2.26
CA VAL A 531 -12.14 -8.05 -3.24
C VAL A 531 -13.38 -7.76 -4.07
N ALA A 532 -13.87 -6.53 -4.03
CA ALA A 532 -14.99 -6.04 -4.80
C ALA A 532 -14.50 -5.21 -5.99
N LEU A 533 -14.65 -5.73 -7.20
CA LEU A 533 -14.15 -5.11 -8.43
C LEU A 533 -15.24 -4.20 -9.04
N THR A 534 -14.98 -2.90 -9.11
CA THR A 534 -15.93 -1.91 -9.65
C THR A 534 -15.70 -1.62 -11.13
N GLY A 535 -14.54 -1.97 -11.67
CA GLY A 535 -14.17 -1.77 -13.07
C GLY A 535 -13.17 -2.81 -13.56
N GLU A 536 -12.55 -2.54 -14.69
CA GLU A 536 -11.39 -3.32 -15.15
C GLU A 536 -10.17 -2.91 -14.33
N ILE A 537 -9.90 -3.66 -13.29
CA ILE A 537 -8.71 -3.48 -12.45
C ILE A 537 -7.60 -4.35 -13.01
N MET A 538 -6.54 -3.72 -13.46
CA MET A 538 -5.38 -4.42 -14.03
C MET A 538 -4.45 -4.91 -12.92
N THR A 539 -4.33 -6.22 -12.81
CA THR A 539 -3.37 -6.89 -11.92
C THR A 539 -1.99 -7.07 -12.57
N MET A 540 -1.87 -6.73 -13.85
CA MET A 540 -0.61 -6.68 -14.60
C MET A 540 -0.55 -5.36 -15.38
N PRO A 541 0.09 -4.32 -14.84
CA PRO A 541 0.31 -3.05 -15.55
C PRO A 541 1.17 -3.26 -16.80
N GLY A 542 1.07 -2.34 -17.74
CA GLY A 542 1.99 -2.29 -18.89
C GLY A 542 3.01 -1.16 -18.75
N LEU A 543 4.15 -1.29 -19.39
CA LEU A 543 5.08 -0.19 -19.54
C LEU A 543 4.43 0.95 -20.35
N PRO A 544 4.70 2.22 -20.03
CA PRO A 544 4.24 3.38 -20.80
C PRO A 544 4.97 3.48 -22.14
N LYS A 545 4.56 4.44 -22.96
CA LYS A 545 5.21 4.68 -24.27
C LYS A 545 6.71 5.02 -24.14
N VAL A 546 7.08 5.74 -23.09
CA VAL A 546 8.47 6.05 -22.71
C VAL A 546 8.64 5.63 -21.26
N PRO A 547 9.13 4.42 -21.00
CA PRO A 547 9.34 3.94 -19.64
C PRO A 547 10.55 4.59 -18.96
N ALA A 548 10.54 4.65 -17.64
CA ALA A 548 11.67 5.13 -16.86
C ALA A 548 12.95 4.33 -17.15
N ALA A 549 12.81 3.07 -17.50
CA ALA A 549 13.90 2.18 -17.91
C ALA A 549 14.81 2.74 -19.02
N GLU A 550 14.29 3.61 -19.89
CA GLU A 550 15.10 4.25 -20.95
C GLU A 550 16.11 5.28 -20.44
N ARG A 551 15.96 5.73 -19.17
CA ARG A 551 16.81 6.76 -18.55
C ARG A 551 17.67 6.22 -17.43
N ILE A 552 17.36 5.02 -16.94
CA ILE A 552 18.14 4.37 -15.88
C ILE A 552 19.37 3.76 -16.50
N ASP A 553 20.54 4.09 -15.96
CA ASP A 553 21.82 3.59 -16.42
C ASP A 553 22.78 3.34 -15.25
N VAL A 554 23.83 2.59 -15.50
CA VAL A 554 24.90 2.30 -14.53
C VAL A 554 26.25 2.51 -15.21
N ASP A 555 27.10 3.31 -14.60
CA ASP A 555 28.44 3.57 -15.12
C ASP A 555 29.43 2.44 -14.78
N GLU A 556 30.65 2.55 -15.30
CA GLU A 556 31.75 1.58 -15.12
C GLU A 556 32.19 1.41 -13.65
N THR A 557 31.83 2.33 -12.77
CA THR A 557 32.10 2.25 -11.32
C THR A 557 30.96 1.58 -10.54
N GLY A 558 29.85 1.28 -11.22
CA GLY A 558 28.63 0.74 -10.61
C GLY A 558 27.69 1.82 -10.06
N LYS A 559 27.95 3.10 -10.32
CA LYS A 559 27.07 4.19 -9.90
C LYS A 559 25.85 4.29 -10.82
N ILE A 560 24.66 4.27 -10.22
CA ILE A 560 23.39 4.34 -10.93
C ILE A 560 22.99 5.79 -11.17
N SER A 561 22.42 6.06 -12.35
CA SER A 561 21.81 7.33 -12.74
C SER A 561 20.38 7.13 -13.26
N GLY A 562 19.59 8.18 -13.27
CA GLY A 562 18.21 8.15 -13.79
C GLY A 562 17.19 7.40 -12.96
N LEU A 563 17.56 6.92 -11.79
CA LEU A 563 16.66 6.27 -10.82
C LEU A 563 15.98 7.36 -9.95
N PHE A 564 15.25 8.27 -10.58
CA PHE A 564 14.50 9.43 -10.01
C PHE A 564 15.30 10.62 -9.53
#